data_a1848efd136029363e09466906b0e7ce
#
_entry.id   a1848efd136029363e09466906b0e7ce
#
_cell.length_a   1.000
_cell.length_b   1.000
_cell.length_c   1.000
_cell.angle_alpha   90.00
_cell.angle_beta   90.00
_cell.angle_gamma   90.00
#
_symmetry.space_group_name_H-M   'P 1'
#
loop_
_entity.id
_entity.type
_entity.pdbx_description
1 polymer ?
#
loop_
_entity_poly.entity_id
_entity_poly.type
_entity_poly.pdbx_seq_one_letter_code
_entity_poly.pdbx_strand_id
1 'polypeptide(L)'
;MLLRDILFVLITTVAVYASIYAPQPILPLLAGEFGLTTSGGALLMTAVLLPLSFAPLFYGLLLESQPAKRMLLVTIAALALLQAAFGAAESYGLLITARLFQGACVPAILAAITSYLAYTVDREHIQRAMTYYVAANILGGFVGRVLSGWVATNAGWRYTFYLIALALAGCFVAVTRMKADSRLSLSSVRLSAVMPILRNGDIARLYAVAFTIFFAFMALLTFLPFRLKEIDPSYTAFVISMMYSGFLMGIVMSVGATRIIGLCGGERRAMTIGLVLFGISMLLINVPSGAGIFAIMFVMCGGMFFVHAVAMGTMNKLATENRAVANGLYISIYYTGAALGSWLPGLIYQSAGWAAFTLTLTAAIAGAVVITRGLRFSG
;
A
#
# COMPACT_ATOMS: atom_id res chain seq x y z
N MET A 1 -10.48 21.49 17.30
CA MET A 1 -10.07 21.37 15.89
C MET A 1 -11.26 21.55 14.97
N LEU A 2 -11.11 22.25 13.86
CA LEU A 2 -12.19 22.37 12.87
C LEU A 2 -12.36 21.01 12.16
N LEU A 3 -13.56 20.43 12.22
CA LEU A 3 -13.96 19.22 11.49
C LEU A 3 -13.51 19.28 10.02
N ARG A 4 -13.50 20.47 9.46
CA ARG A 4 -13.01 20.81 8.12
C ARG A 4 -11.56 20.37 7.87
N ASP A 5 -10.63 20.62 8.80
CA ASP A 5 -9.20 20.32 8.58
C ASP A 5 -8.94 18.80 8.61
N ILE A 6 -9.67 18.05 9.45
CA ILE A 6 -9.64 16.57 9.40
C ILE A 6 -10.15 16.10 8.04
N LEU A 7 -11.27 16.65 7.56
CA LEU A 7 -11.84 16.25 6.28
C LEU A 7 -10.85 16.52 5.13
N PHE A 8 -10.17 17.66 5.13
CA PHE A 8 -9.15 17.97 4.11
C PHE A 8 -8.00 16.97 4.13
N VAL A 9 -7.52 16.59 5.33
CA VAL A 9 -6.49 15.57 5.51
C VAL A 9 -6.96 14.22 4.97
N LEU A 10 -8.17 13.79 5.29
CA LEU A 10 -8.72 12.51 4.84
C LEU A 10 -8.92 12.48 3.32
N ILE A 11 -9.47 13.54 2.73
CA ILE A 11 -9.63 13.65 1.27
C ILE A 11 -8.27 13.64 0.58
N THR A 12 -7.28 14.38 1.10
CA THR A 12 -5.91 14.38 0.57
C THR A 12 -5.31 12.98 0.64
N THR A 13 -5.50 12.27 1.73
CA THR A 13 -5.03 10.89 1.89
C THR A 13 -5.65 9.96 0.84
N VAL A 14 -6.96 10.05 0.62
CA VAL A 14 -7.66 9.28 -0.41
C VAL A 14 -7.08 9.60 -1.80
N ALA A 15 -6.90 10.88 -2.15
CA ALA A 15 -6.35 11.27 -3.45
C ALA A 15 -4.91 10.77 -3.66
N VAL A 16 -4.07 10.83 -2.63
CA VAL A 16 -2.69 10.34 -2.67
C VAL A 16 -2.64 8.83 -2.88
N TYR A 17 -3.41 8.04 -2.12
CA TYR A 17 -3.45 6.60 -2.31
C TYR A 17 -4.12 6.18 -3.62
N ALA A 18 -5.11 6.94 -4.09
CA ALA A 18 -5.67 6.75 -5.42
C ALA A 18 -4.59 6.93 -6.50
N SER A 19 -3.74 7.95 -6.37
CA SER A 19 -2.64 8.21 -7.32
C SER A 19 -1.63 7.06 -7.42
N ILE A 20 -1.35 6.38 -6.30
CA ILE A 20 -0.42 5.25 -6.27
C ILE A 20 -0.99 4.06 -7.06
N TYR A 21 -2.26 3.71 -6.81
CA TYR A 21 -2.82 2.43 -7.23
C TYR A 21 -3.71 2.49 -8.47
N ALA A 22 -4.02 3.69 -8.99
CA ALA A 22 -4.82 3.85 -10.21
C ALA A 22 -4.30 3.07 -11.43
N PRO A 23 -2.98 2.95 -11.71
CA PRO A 23 -2.52 2.20 -12.87
C PRO A 23 -2.78 0.69 -12.78
N GLN A 24 -2.97 0.13 -11.60
CA GLN A 24 -2.95 -1.32 -11.39
C GLN A 24 -3.99 -2.09 -12.23
N PRO A 25 -5.29 -1.74 -12.27
CA PRO A 25 -6.27 -2.48 -13.07
C PRO A 25 -6.10 -2.28 -14.59
N ILE A 26 -5.40 -1.23 -15.02
CA ILE A 26 -5.19 -0.89 -16.43
C ILE A 26 -3.81 -1.30 -16.95
N LEU A 27 -3.01 -2.04 -16.17
CA LEU A 27 -1.67 -2.49 -16.59
C LEU A 27 -1.68 -3.27 -17.90
N PRO A 28 -2.64 -4.17 -18.19
CA PRO A 28 -2.70 -4.85 -19.48
C PRO A 28 -2.93 -3.88 -20.66
N LEU A 29 -3.75 -2.85 -20.44
CA LEU A 29 -4.01 -1.80 -21.45
C LEU A 29 -2.75 -0.99 -21.73
N LEU A 30 -2.04 -0.56 -20.67
CA LEU A 30 -0.76 0.16 -20.80
C LEU A 30 0.30 -0.72 -21.45
N ALA A 31 0.40 -2.00 -21.06
CA ALA A 31 1.32 -2.94 -21.67
C ALA A 31 1.05 -3.11 -23.17
N GLY A 32 -0.20 -3.23 -23.57
CA GLY A 32 -0.59 -3.32 -24.98
C GLY A 32 -0.25 -2.04 -25.77
N GLU A 33 -0.56 -0.86 -25.22
CA GLU A 33 -0.32 0.42 -25.92
C GLU A 33 1.17 0.72 -26.13
N PHE A 34 2.01 0.39 -25.14
CA PHE A 34 3.45 0.66 -25.21
C PHE A 34 4.29 -0.55 -25.66
N GLY A 35 3.66 -1.63 -26.11
CA GLY A 35 4.37 -2.83 -26.62
C GLY A 35 5.20 -3.55 -25.54
N LEU A 36 4.75 -3.57 -24.28
CA LEU A 36 5.50 -4.10 -23.15
C LEU A 36 5.15 -5.56 -22.88
N THR A 37 6.10 -6.27 -22.30
CA THR A 37 5.82 -7.57 -21.67
C THR A 37 4.98 -7.37 -20.39
N THR A 38 4.38 -8.44 -19.88
CA THR A 38 3.64 -8.42 -18.61
C THR A 38 4.49 -7.87 -17.46
N SER A 39 5.76 -8.30 -17.35
CA SER A 39 6.69 -7.77 -16.33
C SER A 39 7.10 -6.32 -16.62
N GLY A 40 7.19 -5.91 -17.89
CA GLY A 40 7.42 -4.52 -18.29
C GLY A 40 6.29 -3.60 -17.81
N GLY A 41 5.03 -4.00 -18.03
CA GLY A 41 3.87 -3.26 -17.49
C GLY A 41 3.87 -3.19 -15.96
N ALA A 42 4.23 -4.29 -15.30
CA ALA A 42 4.30 -4.40 -13.85
C ALA A 42 5.35 -3.45 -13.20
N LEU A 43 6.45 -3.12 -13.91
CA LEU A 43 7.45 -2.15 -13.44
C LEU A 43 6.86 -0.77 -13.13
N LEU A 44 5.73 -0.40 -13.71
CA LEU A 44 5.02 0.84 -13.35
C LEU A 44 4.57 0.84 -11.88
N MET A 45 4.24 -0.32 -11.30
CA MET A 45 3.93 -0.43 -9.87
C MET A 45 5.21 -0.44 -9.03
N THR A 46 6.24 -1.17 -9.46
CA THR A 46 7.55 -1.17 -8.77
C THR A 46 8.14 0.23 -8.69
N ALA A 47 8.09 0.99 -9.77
CA ALA A 47 8.67 2.33 -9.85
C ALA A 47 8.09 3.31 -8.82
N VAL A 48 6.80 3.22 -8.50
CA VAL A 48 6.22 4.07 -7.44
C VAL A 48 6.47 3.51 -6.04
N LEU A 49 6.53 2.19 -5.88
CA LEU A 49 6.69 1.55 -4.57
C LEU A 49 8.15 1.56 -4.09
N LEU A 50 9.10 1.58 -5.01
CA LEU A 50 10.53 1.55 -4.69
C LEU A 50 10.97 2.78 -3.84
N PRO A 51 10.66 4.04 -4.20
CA PRO A 51 10.97 5.17 -3.34
C PRO A 51 10.27 5.10 -1.98
N LEU A 52 9.06 4.54 -1.88
CA LEU A 52 8.35 4.37 -0.62
C LEU A 52 9.09 3.44 0.35
N SER A 53 9.89 2.50 -0.16
CA SER A 53 10.66 1.56 0.67
C SER A 53 11.84 2.24 1.38
N PHE A 54 12.43 3.26 0.78
CA PHE A 54 13.59 3.97 1.35
C PHE A 54 13.20 5.25 2.10
N ALA A 55 12.10 5.86 1.72
CA ALA A 55 11.70 7.18 2.18
C ALA A 55 11.59 7.33 3.72
N PRO A 56 11.00 6.39 4.48
CA PRO A 56 10.91 6.54 5.93
C PRO A 56 12.27 6.69 6.62
N LEU A 57 13.34 6.17 6.02
CA LEU A 57 14.68 6.26 6.55
C LEU A 57 15.34 7.62 6.26
N PHE A 58 15.06 8.21 5.09
CA PHE A 58 15.69 9.45 4.63
C PHE A 58 14.89 10.70 4.98
N TYR A 59 13.55 10.62 4.90
CA TYR A 59 12.72 11.79 5.16
C TYR A 59 12.73 12.22 6.63
N GLY A 60 12.95 11.31 7.58
CA GLY A 60 13.17 11.64 8.97
C GLY A 60 14.33 12.62 9.18
N LEU A 61 15.40 12.49 8.38
CA LEU A 61 16.58 13.35 8.45
C LEU A 61 16.40 14.66 7.67
N LEU A 62 15.75 14.59 6.49
CA LEU A 62 15.65 15.73 5.57
C LEU A 62 14.57 16.73 5.96
N LEU A 63 13.52 16.30 6.65
CA LEU A 63 12.29 17.06 6.84
C LEU A 63 12.05 17.53 8.29
N GLU A 64 12.92 17.17 9.23
CA GLU A 64 12.75 17.41 10.67
C GLU A 64 12.52 18.90 11.02
N SER A 65 13.01 19.83 10.19
CA SER A 65 12.93 21.28 10.44
C SER A 65 11.85 22.00 9.62
N GLN A 66 11.14 21.30 8.74
CA GLN A 66 10.19 21.93 7.81
C GLN A 66 8.76 21.98 8.39
N PRO A 67 8.01 23.08 8.17
CA PRO A 67 6.58 23.13 8.50
C PRO A 67 5.79 22.10 7.69
N ALA A 68 4.93 21.29 8.35
CA ALA A 68 4.14 20.24 7.70
C ALA A 68 3.25 20.79 6.58
N LYS A 69 2.62 21.94 6.79
CA LYS A 69 1.80 22.61 5.77
C LYS A 69 2.59 22.98 4.52
N ARG A 70 3.82 23.53 4.66
CA ARG A 70 4.68 23.86 3.51
C ARG A 70 5.06 22.62 2.74
N MET A 71 5.40 21.52 3.47
CA MET A 71 5.73 20.25 2.86
C MET A 71 4.54 19.67 2.09
N LEU A 72 3.33 19.70 2.67
CA LEU A 72 2.10 19.29 1.99
C LEU A 72 1.88 20.08 0.69
N LEU A 73 1.99 21.39 0.73
CA LEU A 73 1.78 22.25 -0.45
C LEU A 73 2.77 21.92 -1.57
N VAL A 74 4.06 21.84 -1.27
CA VAL A 74 5.10 21.56 -2.29
C VAL A 74 4.91 20.16 -2.89
N THR A 75 4.71 19.16 -2.03
CA THR A 75 4.66 17.76 -2.50
C THR A 75 3.32 17.41 -3.16
N ILE A 76 2.19 17.98 -2.74
CA ILE A 76 0.90 17.81 -3.43
C ILE A 76 0.93 18.49 -4.79
N ALA A 77 1.49 19.69 -4.91
CA ALA A 77 1.65 20.39 -6.19
C ALA A 77 2.53 19.56 -7.14
N ALA A 78 3.69 19.06 -6.66
CA ALA A 78 4.55 18.21 -7.43
C ALA A 78 3.85 16.91 -7.87
N LEU A 79 3.12 16.25 -6.97
CA LEU A 79 2.36 15.03 -7.28
C LEU A 79 1.25 15.30 -8.31
N ALA A 80 0.53 16.44 -8.22
CA ALA A 80 -0.47 16.83 -9.21
C ALA A 80 0.14 17.02 -10.61
N LEU A 81 1.26 17.71 -10.71
CA LEU A 81 1.99 17.90 -11.97
C LEU A 81 2.49 16.57 -12.54
N LEU A 82 3.02 15.69 -11.69
CA LEU A 82 3.47 14.36 -12.11
C LEU A 82 2.33 13.44 -12.53
N GLN A 83 1.13 13.60 -11.97
CA GLN A 83 -0.05 12.89 -12.45
C GLN A 83 -0.48 13.40 -13.84
N ALA A 84 -0.49 14.71 -14.04
CA ALA A 84 -0.76 15.28 -15.36
C ALA A 84 0.28 14.84 -16.40
N ALA A 85 1.56 14.84 -16.04
CA ALA A 85 2.65 14.36 -16.89
C ALA A 85 2.50 12.86 -17.24
N PHE A 86 2.06 12.03 -16.28
CA PHE A 86 1.77 10.63 -16.53
C PHE A 86 0.62 10.46 -17.53
N GLY A 87 -0.46 11.24 -17.39
CA GLY A 87 -1.57 11.24 -18.35
C GLY A 87 -1.19 11.73 -19.76
N ALA A 88 -0.23 12.64 -19.86
CA ALA A 88 0.29 13.19 -21.12
C ALA A 88 1.42 12.34 -21.73
N ALA A 89 1.85 11.26 -21.08
CA ALA A 89 3.01 10.50 -21.51
C ALA A 89 2.79 9.78 -22.87
N GLU A 90 3.73 9.95 -23.78
CA GLU A 90 3.77 9.29 -25.09
C GLU A 90 4.84 8.19 -25.14
N SER A 91 5.66 8.05 -24.11
CA SER A 91 6.71 7.04 -24.03
C SER A 91 6.68 6.31 -22.68
N TYR A 92 7.06 5.04 -22.70
CA TYR A 92 7.19 4.23 -21.49
C TYR A 92 8.23 4.81 -20.50
N GLY A 93 9.34 5.37 -21.03
CA GLY A 93 10.35 6.01 -20.18
C GLY A 93 9.80 7.19 -19.38
N LEU A 94 8.90 8.00 -19.96
CA LEU A 94 8.23 9.09 -19.24
C LEU A 94 7.27 8.55 -18.18
N LEU A 95 6.53 7.46 -18.47
CA LEU A 95 5.67 6.80 -17.47
C LEU A 95 6.48 6.32 -16.26
N ILE A 96 7.59 5.60 -16.48
CA ILE A 96 8.46 5.11 -15.39
C ILE A 96 9.05 6.29 -14.60
N THR A 97 9.57 7.30 -15.28
CA THR A 97 10.14 8.48 -14.63
C THR A 97 9.11 9.21 -13.76
N ALA A 98 7.91 9.44 -14.29
CA ALA A 98 6.83 10.04 -13.53
C ALA A 98 6.48 9.19 -12.29
N ARG A 99 6.42 7.85 -12.41
CA ARG A 99 6.13 6.93 -11.29
C ARG A 99 7.20 6.98 -10.19
N LEU A 100 8.49 7.04 -10.57
CA LEU A 100 9.58 7.18 -9.59
C LEU A 100 9.45 8.47 -8.77
N PHE A 101 9.21 9.60 -9.44
CA PHE A 101 9.05 10.88 -8.74
C PHE A 101 7.74 10.97 -7.96
N GLN A 102 6.63 10.39 -8.44
CA GLN A 102 5.40 10.24 -7.68
C GLN A 102 5.66 9.46 -6.39
N GLY A 103 6.39 8.32 -6.48
CA GLY A 103 6.78 7.52 -5.34
C GLY A 103 7.65 8.27 -4.32
N ALA A 104 8.48 9.21 -4.79
CA ALA A 104 9.26 10.07 -3.90
C ALA A 104 8.41 11.14 -3.18
N CYS A 105 7.37 11.69 -3.82
CA CYS A 105 6.48 12.68 -3.21
C CYS A 105 5.60 12.10 -2.09
N VAL A 106 5.12 10.87 -2.27
CA VAL A 106 4.09 10.27 -1.39
C VAL A 106 4.51 10.18 0.07
N PRO A 107 5.69 9.65 0.44
CA PRO A 107 6.07 9.54 1.85
C PRO A 107 6.18 10.88 2.56
N ALA A 108 6.59 11.93 1.85
CA ALA A 108 6.64 13.29 2.40
C ALA A 108 5.23 13.80 2.73
N ILE A 109 4.26 13.55 1.85
CA ILE A 109 2.85 13.89 2.10
C ILE A 109 2.32 13.13 3.31
N LEU A 110 2.54 11.82 3.38
CA LEU A 110 2.04 10.98 4.46
C LEU A 110 2.67 11.34 5.82
N ALA A 111 3.96 11.63 5.83
CA ALA A 111 4.67 12.11 7.02
C ALA A 111 4.14 13.48 7.48
N ALA A 112 3.92 14.40 6.56
CA ALA A 112 3.37 15.71 6.88
C ALA A 112 1.91 15.62 7.40
N ILE A 113 1.08 14.75 6.81
CA ILE A 113 -0.29 14.47 7.27
C ILE A 113 -0.29 13.95 8.70
N THR A 114 0.49 12.91 8.98
CA THR A 114 0.53 12.30 10.33
C THR A 114 1.07 13.27 11.38
N SER A 115 2.09 14.06 11.05
CA SER A 115 2.61 15.11 11.93
C SER A 115 1.58 16.22 12.16
N TYR A 116 0.86 16.65 11.13
CA TYR A 116 -0.20 17.64 11.27
C TYR A 116 -1.33 17.15 12.19
N LEU A 117 -1.77 15.89 12.01
CA LEU A 117 -2.76 15.27 12.90
C LEU A 117 -2.27 15.19 14.34
N ALA A 118 -1.03 14.75 14.56
CA ALA A 118 -0.46 14.63 15.89
C ALA A 118 -0.35 15.98 16.63
N TYR A 119 -0.16 17.06 15.87
CA TYR A 119 -0.05 18.41 16.43
C TYR A 119 -1.42 19.05 16.68
N THR A 120 -2.39 18.85 15.78
CA THR A 120 -3.66 19.61 15.78
C THR A 120 -4.79 18.87 16.49
N VAL A 121 -4.69 17.57 16.68
CA VAL A 121 -5.71 16.74 17.35
C VAL A 121 -5.36 16.56 18.82
N ASP A 122 -6.32 16.78 19.71
CA ASP A 122 -6.16 16.55 21.14
C ASP A 122 -5.78 15.08 21.42
N ARG A 123 -5.00 14.85 22.48
CA ARG A 123 -4.51 13.52 22.86
C ARG A 123 -5.62 12.48 23.02
N GLU A 124 -6.79 12.92 23.49
CA GLU A 124 -7.97 12.07 23.67
C GLU A 124 -8.55 11.56 22.34
N HIS A 125 -8.44 12.35 21.25
CA HIS A 125 -9.04 12.06 19.94
C HIS A 125 -8.04 11.55 18.90
N ILE A 126 -6.73 11.60 19.18
CA ILE A 126 -5.68 11.27 18.21
C ILE A 126 -5.79 9.83 17.70
N GLN A 127 -6.11 8.88 18.56
CA GLN A 127 -6.26 7.48 18.17
C GLN A 127 -7.40 7.31 17.15
N ARG A 128 -8.51 8.00 17.36
CA ARG A 128 -9.67 7.99 16.46
C ARG A 128 -9.32 8.64 15.10
N ALA A 129 -8.60 9.75 15.12
CA ALA A 129 -8.13 10.41 13.90
C ALA A 129 -7.19 9.52 13.08
N MET A 130 -6.27 8.81 13.74
CA MET A 130 -5.39 7.84 13.09
C MET A 130 -6.15 6.63 12.52
N THR A 131 -7.22 6.19 13.18
CA THR A 131 -8.10 5.13 12.64
C THR A 131 -8.78 5.59 11.34
N TYR A 132 -9.29 6.82 11.30
CA TYR A 132 -9.87 7.39 10.07
C TYR A 132 -8.82 7.57 8.96
N TYR A 133 -7.61 7.98 9.32
CA TYR A 133 -6.49 8.08 8.39
C TYR A 133 -6.16 6.71 7.75
N VAL A 134 -6.08 5.63 8.54
CA VAL A 134 -5.85 4.28 8.01
C VAL A 134 -7.00 3.82 7.13
N ALA A 135 -8.26 4.10 7.51
CA ALA A 135 -9.42 3.80 6.67
C ALA A 135 -9.38 4.58 5.34
N ALA A 136 -8.97 5.86 5.38
CA ALA A 136 -8.79 6.69 4.18
C ALA A 136 -7.70 6.14 3.24
N ASN A 137 -6.60 5.54 3.78
CA ASN A 137 -5.58 4.89 2.98
C ASN A 137 -6.16 3.71 2.18
N ILE A 138 -6.89 2.82 2.85
CA ILE A 138 -7.51 1.64 2.24
C ILE A 138 -8.56 2.08 1.20
N LEU A 139 -9.42 3.04 1.57
CA LEU A 139 -10.44 3.59 0.69
C LEU A 139 -9.81 4.26 -0.54
N GLY A 140 -8.74 5.04 -0.37
CA GLY A 140 -8.02 5.69 -1.46
C GLY A 140 -7.45 4.69 -2.45
N GLY A 141 -6.83 3.62 -1.95
CA GLY A 141 -6.33 2.54 -2.78
C GLY A 141 -7.43 1.82 -3.58
N PHE A 142 -8.61 1.64 -3.01
CA PHE A 142 -9.77 1.07 -3.70
C PHE A 142 -10.36 2.06 -4.72
N VAL A 143 -10.67 3.29 -4.29
CA VAL A 143 -11.27 4.33 -5.13
C VAL A 143 -10.41 4.63 -6.36
N GLY A 144 -9.09 4.71 -6.20
CA GLY A 144 -8.17 4.95 -7.32
C GLY A 144 -8.26 3.87 -8.39
N ARG A 145 -8.34 2.60 -8.00
CA ARG A 145 -8.48 1.47 -8.93
C ARG A 145 -9.83 1.50 -9.64
N VAL A 146 -10.92 1.70 -8.90
CA VAL A 146 -12.27 1.72 -9.48
C VAL A 146 -12.44 2.91 -10.42
N LEU A 147 -11.99 4.10 -10.01
CA LEU A 147 -11.98 5.29 -10.86
C LEU A 147 -11.21 5.04 -12.16
N SER A 148 -10.00 4.48 -12.03
CA SER A 148 -9.16 4.18 -13.18
C SER A 148 -9.82 3.17 -14.13
N GLY A 149 -10.37 2.09 -13.60
CA GLY A 149 -11.08 1.10 -14.41
C GLY A 149 -12.30 1.67 -15.12
N TRP A 150 -13.09 2.49 -14.43
CA TRP A 150 -14.29 3.11 -14.99
C TRP A 150 -13.94 4.14 -16.08
N VAL A 151 -13.01 5.06 -15.79
CA VAL A 151 -12.59 6.10 -16.73
C VAL A 151 -11.91 5.48 -17.96
N ALA A 152 -11.03 4.50 -17.75
CA ALA A 152 -10.33 3.84 -18.86
C ALA A 152 -11.31 3.10 -19.80
N THR A 153 -12.39 2.54 -19.26
CA THR A 153 -13.41 1.84 -20.05
C THR A 153 -14.26 2.82 -20.89
N ASN A 154 -14.57 4.02 -20.37
CA ASN A 154 -15.56 4.92 -20.98
C ASN A 154 -14.95 6.11 -21.73
N ALA A 155 -13.78 6.60 -21.32
CA ALA A 155 -13.19 7.82 -21.84
C ALA A 155 -11.70 7.68 -22.24
N GLY A 156 -11.02 6.61 -21.80
CA GLY A 156 -9.61 6.40 -22.00
C GLY A 156 -8.78 6.64 -20.73
N TRP A 157 -7.72 5.85 -20.59
CA TRP A 157 -6.95 5.79 -19.34
C TRP A 157 -6.27 7.10 -18.95
N ARG A 158 -5.89 7.94 -19.92
CA ARG A 158 -5.21 9.22 -19.69
C ARG A 158 -6.06 10.17 -18.84
N TYR A 159 -7.35 10.20 -19.05
CA TYR A 159 -8.28 11.05 -18.30
C TYR A 159 -8.33 10.71 -16.81
N THR A 160 -8.05 9.46 -16.43
CA THR A 160 -7.93 9.08 -15.01
C THR A 160 -6.89 9.95 -14.30
N PHE A 161 -5.74 10.12 -14.91
CA PHE A 161 -4.62 10.84 -14.31
C PHE A 161 -4.82 12.34 -14.30
N TYR A 162 -5.51 12.90 -15.30
CA TYR A 162 -5.95 14.29 -15.28
C TYR A 162 -6.98 14.55 -14.19
N LEU A 163 -7.92 13.64 -13.97
CA LEU A 163 -8.91 13.76 -12.88
C LEU A 163 -8.23 13.67 -11.51
N ILE A 164 -7.27 12.77 -11.33
CA ILE A 164 -6.49 12.68 -10.08
C ILE A 164 -5.63 13.94 -9.89
N ALA A 165 -5.02 14.47 -10.95
CA ALA A 165 -4.27 15.73 -10.90
C ALA A 165 -5.17 16.90 -10.46
N LEU A 166 -6.38 16.99 -11.01
CA LEU A 166 -7.37 18.00 -10.64
C LEU A 166 -7.83 17.84 -9.18
N ALA A 167 -8.07 16.61 -8.72
CA ALA A 167 -8.40 16.33 -7.32
C ALA A 167 -7.26 16.76 -6.37
N LEU A 168 -6.00 16.47 -6.72
CA LEU A 168 -4.84 16.90 -5.97
C LEU A 168 -4.67 18.43 -5.98
N ALA A 169 -4.96 19.11 -7.10
CA ALA A 169 -5.00 20.58 -7.15
C ALA A 169 -6.08 21.14 -6.22
N GLY A 170 -7.25 20.51 -6.15
CA GLY A 170 -8.29 20.82 -5.16
C GLY A 170 -7.79 20.63 -3.71
N CYS A 171 -7.06 19.54 -3.44
CA CYS A 171 -6.43 19.30 -2.15
C CYS A 171 -5.38 20.39 -1.82
N PHE A 172 -4.57 20.81 -2.80
CA PHE A 172 -3.63 21.92 -2.64
C PHE A 172 -4.34 23.19 -2.18
N VAL A 173 -5.43 23.58 -2.86
CA VAL A 173 -6.25 24.74 -2.47
C VAL A 173 -6.85 24.57 -1.06
N ALA A 174 -7.31 23.36 -0.71
CA ALA A 174 -7.83 23.08 0.63
C ALA A 174 -6.72 23.26 1.70
N VAL A 175 -5.52 22.73 1.45
CA VAL A 175 -4.37 22.85 2.37
C VAL A 175 -3.94 24.31 2.55
N THR A 176 -4.03 25.18 1.54
CA THR A 176 -3.74 26.62 1.71
C THR A 176 -4.61 27.26 2.79
N ARG A 177 -5.86 26.77 2.95
CA ARG A 177 -6.87 27.25 3.92
C ARG A 177 -6.77 26.61 5.31
N MET A 178 -5.88 25.63 5.49
CA MET A 178 -5.61 25.03 6.80
C MET A 178 -4.86 26.02 7.69
N LYS A 179 -5.00 25.90 9.01
CA LYS A 179 -4.24 26.72 9.95
C LYS A 179 -2.73 26.50 9.75
N ALA A 180 -1.96 27.55 10.01
CA ALA A 180 -0.51 27.44 10.10
C ALA A 180 -0.14 26.48 11.24
N ASP A 181 0.89 25.68 11.02
CA ASP A 181 1.24 24.59 11.87
C ASP A 181 2.68 24.66 12.41
N SER A 182 2.94 23.69 13.24
CA SER A 182 4.25 23.35 13.77
C SER A 182 5.22 22.84 12.71
N ARG A 183 6.47 22.81 13.10
CA ARG A 183 7.52 22.06 12.41
C ARG A 183 7.21 20.56 12.46
N LEU A 184 7.62 19.82 11.43
CA LEU A 184 7.53 18.37 11.42
C LEU A 184 8.29 17.80 12.63
N SER A 185 7.60 17.11 13.53
CA SER A 185 8.23 16.28 14.54
C SER A 185 8.47 14.89 13.96
N LEU A 186 9.34 14.79 12.98
CA LEU A 186 9.83 13.51 12.53
C LEU A 186 10.89 13.09 13.55
N SER A 187 10.66 11.96 14.22
CA SER A 187 11.72 11.38 15.04
C SER A 187 12.90 11.06 14.11
N SER A 188 14.00 11.76 14.32
CA SER A 188 15.24 11.43 13.62
C SER A 188 15.55 9.96 13.85
N VAL A 189 15.57 9.18 12.77
CA VAL A 189 15.98 7.79 12.84
C VAL A 189 17.46 7.78 13.25
N ARG A 190 17.72 7.62 14.54
CA ARG A 190 19.10 7.42 15.00
C ARG A 190 19.56 6.08 14.43
N LEU A 191 20.47 6.11 13.46
CA LEU A 191 21.06 4.89 12.87
C LEU A 191 21.57 3.91 13.93
N SER A 192 22.03 4.42 15.08
CA SER A 192 22.42 3.62 16.24
C SER A 192 21.27 2.79 16.85
N ALA A 193 20.00 3.22 16.68
CA ALA A 193 18.84 2.47 17.19
C ALA A 193 18.38 1.36 16.25
N VAL A 194 18.82 1.36 14.99
CA VAL A 194 18.42 0.36 13.97
C VAL A 194 18.94 -1.03 14.33
N MET A 195 20.24 -1.13 14.65
CA MET A 195 20.87 -2.41 14.91
C MET A 195 20.31 -3.14 16.14
N PRO A 196 20.08 -2.49 17.30
CA PRO A 196 19.40 -3.12 18.42
C PRO A 196 18.01 -3.67 18.08
N ILE A 197 17.22 -2.96 17.27
CA ILE A 197 15.90 -3.40 16.83
C ILE A 197 16.02 -4.66 15.95
N LEU A 198 16.94 -4.66 14.97
CA LEU A 198 17.13 -5.80 14.06
C LEU A 198 17.71 -7.03 14.76
N ARG A 199 18.46 -6.85 15.87
CA ARG A 199 18.95 -7.94 16.70
C ARG A 199 17.88 -8.58 17.57
N ASN A 200 16.74 -7.92 17.76
CA ASN A 200 15.58 -8.55 18.42
C ASN A 200 14.97 -9.59 17.48
N GLY A 201 15.16 -10.87 17.80
CA GLY A 201 14.74 -11.98 16.95
C GLY A 201 13.24 -12.01 16.65
N ASP A 202 12.39 -11.58 17.58
CA ASP A 202 10.94 -11.56 17.36
C ASP A 202 10.53 -10.38 16.45
N ILE A 203 11.13 -9.21 16.63
CA ILE A 203 10.90 -8.07 15.73
C ILE A 203 11.39 -8.40 14.32
N ALA A 204 12.57 -9.02 14.17
CA ALA A 204 13.09 -9.44 12.87
C ALA A 204 12.16 -10.45 12.17
N ARG A 205 11.56 -11.40 12.92
CA ARG A 205 10.56 -12.34 12.38
C ARG A 205 9.31 -11.62 11.93
N LEU A 206 8.81 -10.63 12.69
CA LEU A 206 7.66 -9.83 12.31
C LEU A 206 7.92 -9.01 11.03
N TYR A 207 9.13 -8.48 10.87
CA TYR A 207 9.54 -7.81 9.64
C TYR A 207 9.60 -8.79 8.45
N ALA A 208 10.09 -10.00 8.64
CA ALA A 208 10.08 -11.02 7.59
C ALA A 208 8.67 -11.42 7.20
N VAL A 209 7.75 -11.56 8.16
CA VAL A 209 6.32 -11.79 7.88
C VAL A 209 5.73 -10.61 7.11
N ALA A 210 5.97 -9.36 7.53
CA ALA A 210 5.48 -8.18 6.84
C ALA A 210 6.00 -8.08 5.40
N PHE A 211 7.29 -8.31 5.19
CA PHE A 211 7.88 -8.40 3.84
C PHE A 211 7.16 -9.42 2.98
N THR A 212 7.00 -10.65 3.50
CA THR A 212 6.44 -11.78 2.73
C THR A 212 4.98 -11.56 2.36
N ILE A 213 4.15 -11.07 3.30
CA ILE A 213 2.73 -10.84 3.00
C ILE A 213 2.55 -9.72 1.96
N PHE A 214 3.33 -8.64 2.04
CA PHE A 214 3.25 -7.56 1.05
C PHE A 214 3.88 -7.95 -0.28
N PHE A 215 4.95 -8.75 -0.28
CA PHE A 215 5.53 -9.33 -1.49
C PHE A 215 4.48 -10.18 -2.25
N ALA A 216 3.86 -11.15 -1.58
CA ALA A 216 2.87 -12.03 -2.20
C ALA A 216 1.60 -11.26 -2.60
N PHE A 217 1.14 -10.34 -1.76
CA PHE A 217 -0.06 -9.54 -2.00
C PHE A 217 0.10 -8.62 -3.22
N MET A 218 1.20 -7.84 -3.26
CA MET A 218 1.45 -6.94 -4.39
C MET A 218 1.76 -7.70 -5.68
N ALA A 219 2.41 -8.86 -5.60
CA ALA A 219 2.56 -9.75 -6.74
C ALA A 219 1.19 -10.10 -7.34
N LEU A 220 0.30 -10.70 -6.52
CA LEU A 220 -1.01 -11.09 -7.02
C LEU A 220 -1.78 -9.90 -7.59
N LEU A 221 -1.88 -8.79 -6.84
CA LEU A 221 -2.66 -7.63 -7.28
C LEU A 221 -2.14 -7.01 -8.58
N THR A 222 -0.83 -7.07 -8.82
CA THR A 222 -0.21 -6.49 -10.02
C THR A 222 -0.42 -7.37 -11.24
N PHE A 223 -0.37 -8.70 -11.08
CA PHE A 223 -0.50 -9.63 -12.20
C PHE A 223 -1.93 -10.14 -12.42
N LEU A 224 -2.83 -9.99 -11.45
CA LEU A 224 -4.25 -10.35 -11.57
C LEU A 224 -4.95 -9.75 -12.81
N PRO A 225 -4.77 -8.46 -13.17
CA PRO A 225 -5.38 -7.90 -14.38
C PRO A 225 -5.00 -8.64 -15.66
N PHE A 226 -3.74 -9.06 -15.78
CA PHE A 226 -3.27 -9.85 -16.93
C PHE A 226 -3.94 -11.22 -16.94
N ARG A 227 -4.01 -11.91 -15.80
CA ARG A 227 -4.68 -13.19 -15.68
C ARG A 227 -6.16 -13.12 -16.03
N LEU A 228 -6.85 -12.07 -15.61
CA LEU A 228 -8.26 -11.89 -15.95
C LEU A 228 -8.47 -11.69 -17.45
N LYS A 229 -7.56 -10.99 -18.13
CA LYS A 229 -7.57 -10.86 -19.59
C LYS A 229 -7.25 -12.17 -20.32
N GLU A 230 -6.48 -13.08 -19.73
CA GLU A 230 -6.27 -14.44 -20.27
C GLU A 230 -7.52 -15.30 -20.11
N ILE A 231 -8.25 -15.18 -18.99
CA ILE A 231 -9.48 -15.94 -18.73
C ILE A 231 -10.58 -15.49 -19.69
N ASP A 232 -10.77 -14.19 -19.82
CA ASP A 232 -11.76 -13.60 -20.70
C ASP A 232 -11.25 -12.24 -21.25
N PRO A 233 -10.85 -12.19 -22.53
CA PRO A 233 -10.41 -10.96 -23.19
C PRO A 233 -11.45 -9.84 -23.20
N SER A 234 -12.74 -10.16 -23.03
CA SER A 234 -13.84 -9.19 -23.01
C SER A 234 -13.92 -8.39 -21.71
N TYR A 235 -13.28 -8.84 -20.62
CA TYR A 235 -13.30 -8.10 -19.34
C TYR A 235 -12.76 -6.70 -19.53
N THR A 236 -13.62 -5.71 -19.29
CA THR A 236 -13.25 -4.30 -19.32
C THR A 236 -12.34 -3.94 -18.14
N ALA A 237 -11.63 -2.82 -18.25
CA ALA A 237 -10.84 -2.31 -17.12
C ALA A 237 -11.69 -2.05 -15.87
N PHE A 238 -12.97 -1.70 -16.05
CA PHE A 238 -13.91 -1.54 -14.94
C PHE A 238 -14.20 -2.87 -14.23
N VAL A 239 -14.51 -3.93 -14.98
CA VAL A 239 -14.74 -5.28 -14.40
C VAL A 239 -13.50 -5.74 -13.64
N ILE A 240 -12.33 -5.58 -14.22
CA ILE A 240 -11.05 -5.90 -13.56
C ILE A 240 -10.88 -5.08 -12.27
N SER A 241 -11.23 -3.80 -12.29
CA SER A 241 -11.10 -2.94 -11.09
C SER A 241 -12.01 -3.35 -9.95
N MET A 242 -13.18 -3.96 -10.26
CA MET A 242 -14.10 -4.46 -9.23
C MET A 242 -13.52 -5.62 -8.43
N MET A 243 -12.56 -6.37 -8.95
CA MET A 243 -11.88 -7.43 -8.19
C MET A 243 -11.19 -6.90 -6.92
N TYR A 244 -10.81 -5.64 -6.92
CA TYR A 244 -10.19 -5.00 -5.76
C TYR A 244 -11.19 -4.59 -4.65
N SER A 245 -12.48 -4.87 -4.80
CA SER A 245 -13.49 -4.69 -3.74
C SER A 245 -13.14 -5.48 -2.47
N GLY A 246 -12.39 -6.57 -2.60
CA GLY A 246 -11.85 -7.32 -1.46
C GLY A 246 -11.05 -6.44 -0.48
N PHE A 247 -10.48 -5.30 -0.91
CA PHE A 247 -9.81 -4.34 -0.03
C PHE A 247 -10.72 -3.81 1.10
N LEU A 248 -12.02 -3.77 0.90
CA LEU A 248 -12.97 -3.36 1.93
C LEU A 248 -12.92 -4.27 3.16
N MET A 249 -12.56 -5.55 2.97
CA MET A 249 -12.29 -6.46 4.09
C MET A 249 -11.12 -6.01 4.96
N GLY A 250 -10.18 -5.24 4.38
CA GLY A 250 -9.09 -4.65 5.15
C GLY A 250 -9.56 -3.73 6.26
N ILE A 251 -10.60 -2.93 6.01
CA ILE A 251 -11.20 -2.05 7.03
C ILE A 251 -11.84 -2.91 8.12
N VAL A 252 -12.64 -3.91 7.73
CA VAL A 252 -13.33 -4.81 8.66
C VAL A 252 -12.33 -5.54 9.56
N MET A 253 -11.28 -6.11 8.97
CA MET A 253 -10.27 -6.88 9.70
C MET A 253 -9.39 -5.99 10.59
N SER A 254 -9.06 -4.77 10.13
CA SER A 254 -8.28 -3.83 10.95
C SER A 254 -9.05 -3.37 12.18
N VAL A 255 -10.34 -3.07 12.05
CA VAL A 255 -11.20 -2.67 13.17
C VAL A 255 -11.47 -3.84 14.12
N GLY A 256 -11.70 -5.03 13.58
CA GLY A 256 -12.02 -6.25 14.34
C GLY A 256 -10.80 -6.96 14.94
N ALA A 257 -9.57 -6.56 14.58
CA ALA A 257 -8.34 -7.32 14.87
C ALA A 257 -8.21 -7.70 16.35
N THR A 258 -8.40 -6.77 17.28
CA THR A 258 -8.25 -7.02 18.73
C THR A 258 -9.21 -8.10 19.23
N ARG A 259 -10.48 -8.05 18.79
CA ARG A 259 -11.49 -9.05 19.18
C ARG A 259 -11.14 -10.42 18.60
N ILE A 260 -10.73 -10.47 17.32
CA ILE A 260 -10.37 -11.72 16.64
C ILE A 260 -9.11 -12.34 17.26
N ILE A 261 -8.10 -11.55 17.65
CA ILE A 261 -6.92 -12.03 18.39
C ILE A 261 -7.34 -12.76 19.67
N GLY A 262 -8.28 -12.16 20.44
CA GLY A 262 -8.80 -12.80 21.66
C GLY A 262 -9.49 -14.14 21.38
N LEU A 263 -10.30 -14.23 20.33
CA LEU A 263 -10.96 -15.48 19.89
C LEU A 263 -9.96 -16.54 19.41
N CYS A 264 -8.85 -16.14 18.81
CA CYS A 264 -7.80 -17.06 18.35
C CYS A 264 -6.90 -17.57 19.49
N GLY A 265 -6.97 -17.01 20.68
CA GLY A 265 -6.12 -17.37 21.82
C GLY A 265 -4.71 -16.80 21.72
N GLY A 266 -4.55 -15.58 21.18
CA GLY A 266 -3.32 -14.81 21.14
C GLY A 266 -2.78 -14.50 19.75
N GLU A 267 -1.82 -13.57 19.70
CA GLU A 267 -1.29 -12.99 18.47
C GLU A 267 -0.65 -14.00 17.51
N ARG A 268 0.13 -14.95 18.06
CA ARG A 268 0.81 -15.98 17.25
C ARG A 268 -0.18 -16.88 16.51
N ARG A 269 -1.23 -17.36 17.20
CA ARG A 269 -2.27 -18.19 16.58
C ARG A 269 -3.06 -17.37 15.55
N ALA A 270 -3.39 -16.13 15.87
CA ALA A 270 -4.09 -15.22 15.00
C ALA A 270 -3.32 -14.98 13.69
N MET A 271 -2.02 -14.67 13.77
CA MET A 271 -1.15 -14.54 12.59
C MET A 271 -1.08 -15.83 11.78
N THR A 272 -0.93 -16.97 12.44
CA THR A 272 -0.88 -18.29 11.76
C THR A 272 -2.17 -18.56 10.99
N ILE A 273 -3.33 -18.35 11.60
CA ILE A 273 -4.64 -18.53 10.94
C ILE A 273 -4.77 -17.58 9.74
N GLY A 274 -4.44 -16.30 9.91
CA GLY A 274 -4.49 -15.31 8.83
C GLY A 274 -3.56 -15.66 7.65
N LEU A 275 -2.32 -16.13 7.94
CA LEU A 275 -1.38 -16.59 6.93
C LEU A 275 -1.87 -17.83 6.19
N VAL A 276 -2.46 -18.79 6.91
CA VAL A 276 -3.04 -20.02 6.30
C VAL A 276 -4.20 -19.65 5.39
N LEU A 277 -5.12 -18.79 5.82
CA LEU A 277 -6.22 -18.30 4.97
C LEU A 277 -5.69 -17.56 3.74
N PHE A 278 -4.67 -16.73 3.90
CA PHE A 278 -4.02 -16.02 2.80
C PHE A 278 -3.35 -17.01 1.82
N GLY A 279 -2.60 -18.00 2.31
CA GLY A 279 -1.95 -19.02 1.50
C GLY A 279 -2.94 -19.94 0.76
N ILE A 280 -4.01 -20.36 1.41
CA ILE A 280 -5.09 -21.14 0.77
C ILE A 280 -5.75 -20.31 -0.35
N SER A 281 -6.00 -19.01 -0.12
CA SER A 281 -6.56 -18.12 -1.13
C SER A 281 -5.64 -18.02 -2.37
N MET A 282 -4.31 -18.05 -2.19
CA MET A 282 -3.34 -18.06 -3.29
C MET A 282 -3.40 -19.34 -4.13
N LEU A 283 -3.77 -20.47 -3.54
CA LEU A 283 -4.01 -21.72 -4.30
C LEU A 283 -5.35 -21.68 -5.00
N LEU A 284 -6.40 -21.23 -4.31
CA LEU A 284 -7.75 -21.19 -4.86
C LEU A 284 -7.91 -20.20 -6.01
N ILE A 285 -7.06 -19.16 -6.11
CA ILE A 285 -7.11 -18.15 -7.18
C ILE A 285 -6.79 -18.73 -8.58
N ASN A 286 -6.42 -20.02 -8.65
CA ASN A 286 -6.22 -20.73 -9.92
C ASN A 286 -7.52 -21.12 -10.63
N VAL A 287 -8.69 -20.88 -10.02
CA VAL A 287 -9.98 -21.14 -10.68
C VAL A 287 -10.10 -20.31 -11.97
N PRO A 288 -10.57 -20.91 -13.08
CA PRO A 288 -10.75 -20.23 -14.35
C PRO A 288 -12.09 -19.46 -14.40
N SER A 289 -12.42 -18.71 -13.35
CA SER A 289 -13.70 -18.01 -13.21
C SER A 289 -13.51 -16.66 -12.57
N GLY A 290 -13.89 -15.59 -13.26
CA GLY A 290 -13.85 -14.23 -12.71
C GLY A 290 -14.69 -14.08 -11.43
N ALA A 291 -15.89 -14.69 -11.38
CA ALA A 291 -16.73 -14.68 -10.18
C ALA A 291 -16.08 -15.44 -9.01
N GLY A 292 -15.44 -16.58 -9.29
CA GLY A 292 -14.67 -17.32 -8.29
C GLY A 292 -13.49 -16.50 -7.74
N ILE A 293 -12.71 -15.88 -8.62
CA ILE A 293 -11.61 -14.99 -8.26
C ILE A 293 -12.14 -13.84 -7.41
N PHE A 294 -13.23 -13.19 -7.80
CA PHE A 294 -13.85 -12.10 -7.04
C PHE A 294 -14.17 -12.51 -5.60
N ALA A 295 -14.79 -13.66 -5.39
CA ALA A 295 -15.10 -14.15 -4.05
C ALA A 295 -13.85 -14.46 -3.22
N ILE A 296 -12.84 -15.09 -3.84
CA ILE A 296 -11.57 -15.44 -3.20
C ILE A 296 -10.82 -14.18 -2.76
N MET A 297 -10.89 -13.08 -3.53
CA MET A 297 -10.24 -11.82 -3.21
C MET A 297 -10.66 -11.25 -1.85
N PHE A 298 -11.91 -11.46 -1.41
CA PHE A 298 -12.37 -11.04 -0.08
C PHE A 298 -11.67 -11.82 1.03
N VAL A 299 -11.55 -13.13 0.90
CA VAL A 299 -10.86 -13.98 1.88
C VAL A 299 -9.37 -13.67 1.90
N MET A 300 -8.78 -13.50 0.74
CA MET A 300 -7.37 -13.15 0.57
C MET A 300 -7.02 -11.82 1.23
N CYS A 301 -7.77 -10.75 0.90
CA CYS A 301 -7.58 -9.44 1.51
C CYS A 301 -7.83 -9.49 3.02
N GLY A 302 -8.86 -10.22 3.46
CA GLY A 302 -9.14 -10.40 4.87
C GLY A 302 -7.97 -11.04 5.63
N GLY A 303 -7.43 -12.14 5.12
CA GLY A 303 -6.26 -12.81 5.72
C GLY A 303 -5.02 -11.91 5.77
N MET A 304 -4.69 -11.28 4.64
CA MET A 304 -3.52 -10.39 4.54
C MET A 304 -3.60 -9.20 5.50
N PHE A 305 -4.69 -8.42 5.45
CA PHE A 305 -4.84 -7.24 6.30
C PHE A 305 -4.93 -7.59 7.78
N PHE A 306 -5.52 -8.74 8.11
CA PHE A 306 -5.53 -9.24 9.48
C PHE A 306 -4.13 -9.53 9.99
N VAL A 307 -3.32 -10.29 9.23
CA VAL A 307 -1.92 -10.56 9.59
C VAL A 307 -1.13 -9.27 9.74
N HIS A 308 -1.31 -8.31 8.81
CA HIS A 308 -0.64 -7.02 8.87
C HIS A 308 -0.98 -6.26 10.16
N ALA A 309 -2.26 -6.18 10.53
CA ALA A 309 -2.70 -5.50 11.74
C ALA A 309 -2.14 -6.16 13.02
N VAL A 310 -2.15 -7.50 13.08
CA VAL A 310 -1.59 -8.25 14.21
C VAL A 310 -0.08 -8.06 14.30
N ALA A 311 0.65 -8.19 13.19
CA ALA A 311 2.11 -8.07 13.16
C ALA A 311 2.58 -6.67 13.57
N MET A 312 1.93 -5.62 13.03
CA MET A 312 2.24 -4.24 13.40
C MET A 312 1.92 -3.94 14.86
N GLY A 313 0.76 -4.40 15.35
CA GLY A 313 0.37 -4.25 16.76
C GLY A 313 1.34 -4.94 17.71
N THR A 314 1.76 -6.16 17.38
CA THR A 314 2.73 -6.93 18.17
C THR A 314 4.12 -6.30 18.15
N MET A 315 4.59 -5.86 16.99
CA MET A 315 5.86 -5.14 16.86
C MET A 315 5.87 -3.90 17.77
N ASN A 316 4.78 -3.13 17.79
CA ASN A 316 4.67 -1.94 18.66
C ASN A 316 4.65 -2.26 20.16
N LYS A 317 4.18 -3.45 20.55
CA LYS A 317 4.28 -3.92 21.95
C LYS A 317 5.72 -4.28 22.33
N LEU A 318 6.48 -4.87 21.39
CA LEU A 318 7.86 -5.29 21.61
C LEU A 318 8.87 -4.14 21.59
N ALA A 319 8.61 -3.13 20.73
CA ALA A 319 9.49 -1.98 20.55
C ALA A 319 9.17 -0.86 21.56
N THR A 320 9.46 -1.06 22.84
CA THR A 320 9.10 -0.12 23.92
C THR A 320 9.85 1.19 23.87
N GLU A 321 11.16 1.18 23.58
CA GLU A 321 12.03 2.35 23.66
C GLU A 321 12.18 3.12 22.35
N ASN A 322 12.10 2.45 21.19
CA ASN A 322 12.38 3.03 19.87
C ASN A 322 11.23 2.80 18.88
N ARG A 323 9.99 2.95 19.32
CA ARG A 323 8.78 2.67 18.51
C ARG A 323 8.75 3.38 17.15
N ALA A 324 9.20 4.63 17.11
CA ALA A 324 9.20 5.40 15.87
C ALA A 324 10.17 4.81 14.84
N VAL A 325 11.37 4.40 15.28
CA VAL A 325 12.37 3.75 14.41
C VAL A 325 11.88 2.37 13.97
N ALA A 326 11.29 1.59 14.90
CA ALA A 326 10.73 0.28 14.58
C ALA A 326 9.58 0.37 13.57
N ASN A 327 8.69 1.36 13.70
CA ASN A 327 7.63 1.62 12.73
C ASN A 327 8.19 2.05 11.37
N GLY A 328 9.19 2.93 11.34
CA GLY A 328 9.84 3.35 10.10
C GLY A 328 10.47 2.17 9.35
N LEU A 329 11.18 1.30 10.07
CA LEU A 329 11.75 0.06 9.51
C LEU A 329 10.67 -0.90 9.03
N TYR A 330 9.58 -1.09 9.80
CA TYR A 330 8.45 -1.91 9.40
C TYR A 330 7.88 -1.44 8.05
N ILE A 331 7.64 -0.13 7.93
CA ILE A 331 7.12 0.50 6.69
C ILE A 331 8.10 0.29 5.53
N SER A 332 9.39 0.55 5.72
CA SER A 332 10.42 0.34 4.70
C SER A 332 10.47 -1.10 4.23
N ILE A 333 10.45 -2.05 5.15
CA ILE A 333 10.55 -3.48 4.85
C ILE A 333 9.32 -3.99 4.11
N TYR A 334 8.11 -3.61 4.54
CA TYR A 334 6.92 -4.06 3.81
C TYR A 334 6.80 -3.41 2.41
N TYR A 335 7.19 -2.15 2.24
CA TYR A 335 7.23 -1.54 0.90
C TYR A 335 8.33 -2.14 0.02
N THR A 336 9.47 -2.56 0.59
CA THR A 336 10.47 -3.34 -0.14
C THR A 336 9.88 -4.66 -0.63
N GLY A 337 9.16 -5.37 0.23
CA GLY A 337 8.41 -6.57 -0.16
C GLY A 337 7.42 -6.27 -1.28
N ALA A 338 6.63 -5.20 -1.14
CA ALA A 338 5.66 -4.78 -2.15
C ALA A 338 6.32 -4.42 -3.50
N ALA A 339 7.42 -3.68 -3.49
CA ALA A 339 8.14 -3.28 -4.70
C ALA A 339 8.73 -4.49 -5.44
N LEU A 340 9.42 -5.37 -4.72
CA LEU A 340 9.97 -6.60 -5.30
C LEU A 340 8.87 -7.57 -5.75
N GLY A 341 7.80 -7.70 -4.97
CA GLY A 341 6.64 -8.52 -5.28
C GLY A 341 5.91 -8.07 -6.54
N SER A 342 5.82 -6.77 -6.76
CA SER A 342 5.15 -6.25 -7.95
C SER A 342 5.86 -6.54 -9.27
N TRP A 343 7.11 -7.04 -9.27
CA TRP A 343 7.87 -7.32 -10.48
C TRP A 343 8.49 -8.72 -10.53
N LEU A 344 9.29 -9.13 -9.53
CA LEU A 344 10.08 -10.36 -9.57
C LEU A 344 9.25 -11.63 -9.88
N PRO A 345 8.09 -11.88 -9.22
CA PRO A 345 7.30 -13.07 -9.50
C PRO A 345 6.71 -13.09 -10.92
N GLY A 346 6.61 -11.92 -11.58
CA GLY A 346 6.20 -11.81 -12.97
C GLY A 346 7.13 -12.53 -13.95
N LEU A 347 8.40 -12.66 -13.63
CA LEU A 347 9.35 -13.46 -14.42
C LEU A 347 8.97 -14.94 -14.43
N ILE A 348 8.48 -15.45 -13.28
CA ILE A 348 7.95 -16.83 -13.18
C ILE A 348 6.62 -16.94 -13.92
N TYR A 349 5.75 -15.94 -13.80
CA TYR A 349 4.49 -15.93 -14.55
C TYR A 349 4.74 -15.99 -16.07
N GLN A 350 5.68 -15.23 -16.60
CA GLN A 350 6.02 -15.23 -18.03
C GLN A 350 6.65 -16.54 -18.50
N SER A 351 7.53 -17.15 -17.69
CA SER A 351 8.28 -18.35 -18.11
C SER A 351 7.56 -19.67 -17.81
N ALA A 352 6.77 -19.73 -16.73
CA ALA A 352 6.19 -20.98 -16.22
C ALA A 352 4.66 -20.90 -15.98
N GLY A 353 4.04 -19.75 -16.29
CA GLY A 353 2.60 -19.54 -16.23
C GLY A 353 2.04 -19.26 -14.83
N TRP A 354 0.71 -19.05 -14.79
CA TRP A 354 -0.01 -18.62 -13.60
C TRP A 354 0.06 -19.57 -12.42
N ALA A 355 -0.01 -20.88 -12.67
CA ALA A 355 0.06 -21.88 -11.60
C ALA A 355 1.42 -21.87 -10.88
N ALA A 356 2.52 -21.81 -11.62
CA ALA A 356 3.86 -21.73 -11.03
C ALA A 356 4.05 -20.43 -10.24
N PHE A 357 3.53 -19.31 -10.76
CA PHE A 357 3.51 -18.03 -10.06
C PHE A 357 2.79 -18.12 -8.70
N THR A 358 1.54 -18.61 -8.67
CA THR A 358 0.76 -18.73 -7.43
C THR A 358 1.35 -19.73 -6.45
N LEU A 359 1.92 -20.85 -6.93
CA LEU A 359 2.63 -21.82 -6.10
C LEU A 359 3.86 -21.21 -5.43
N THR A 360 4.62 -20.38 -6.14
CA THR A 360 5.78 -19.65 -5.58
C THR A 360 5.33 -18.71 -4.47
N LEU A 361 4.24 -17.96 -4.68
CA LEU A 361 3.70 -17.08 -3.65
C LEU A 361 3.19 -17.87 -2.44
N THR A 362 2.53 -19.00 -2.67
CA THR A 362 2.06 -19.90 -1.60
C THR A 362 3.23 -20.45 -0.79
N ALA A 363 4.32 -20.86 -1.46
CA ALA A 363 5.53 -21.34 -0.79
C ALA A 363 6.18 -20.24 0.09
N ALA A 364 6.22 -19.00 -0.41
CA ALA A 364 6.69 -17.88 0.39
C ALA A 364 5.82 -17.65 1.64
N ILE A 365 4.50 -17.71 1.51
CA ILE A 365 3.55 -17.58 2.63
C ILE A 365 3.72 -18.74 3.61
N ALA A 366 3.92 -19.98 3.14
CA ALA A 366 4.21 -21.13 3.98
C ALA A 366 5.50 -20.92 4.79
N GLY A 367 6.53 -20.33 4.18
CA GLY A 367 7.73 -19.87 4.89
C GLY A 367 7.43 -18.88 6.01
N ALA A 368 6.53 -17.91 5.77
CA ALA A 368 6.07 -16.97 6.81
C ALA A 368 5.35 -17.70 7.96
N VAL A 369 4.55 -18.74 7.67
CA VAL A 369 3.90 -19.57 8.70
C VAL A 369 4.97 -20.27 9.57
N VAL A 370 6.04 -20.78 8.97
CA VAL A 370 7.14 -21.39 9.74
C VAL A 370 7.85 -20.35 10.60
N ILE A 371 8.08 -19.14 10.08
CA ILE A 371 8.70 -18.04 10.82
C ILE A 371 7.86 -17.66 12.05
N THR A 372 6.51 -17.64 11.93
CA THR A 372 5.64 -17.32 13.06
C THR A 372 5.70 -18.32 14.20
N ARG A 373 6.04 -19.61 13.91
CA ARG A 373 6.20 -20.63 14.97
C ARG A 373 7.39 -20.33 15.89
N GLY A 374 8.40 -19.61 15.39
CA GLY A 374 9.56 -19.20 16.17
C GLY A 374 9.34 -17.97 17.07
N LEU A 375 8.17 -17.32 16.99
CA LEU A 375 7.86 -16.17 17.85
C LEU A 375 7.66 -16.62 19.30
N ARG A 376 8.37 -15.94 20.21
CA ARG A 376 8.43 -16.31 21.63
C ARG A 376 7.76 -15.25 22.51
N PHE A 377 6.64 -14.68 22.08
CA PHE A 377 5.93 -13.76 22.97
C PHE A 377 5.54 -14.49 24.26
N SER A 378 5.99 -13.97 25.39
CA SER A 378 5.35 -14.21 26.66
C SER A 378 3.98 -13.51 26.59
N GLY A 379 2.92 -14.33 26.60
CA GLY A 379 1.55 -13.84 26.78
C GLY A 379 1.38 -13.10 28.08
#